data_58bdd0664f60f43456ea3aab98332f80
#
_entry.id   58bdd0664f60f43456ea3aab98332f80
#
_cell.length_a   1.000
_cell.length_b   1.000
_cell.length_c   1.000
_cell.angle_alpha   90.00
_cell.angle_beta   90.00
_cell.angle_gamma   90.00
#
_symmetry.space_group_name_H-M   'P 1'
#
loop_
_entity.id
_entity.type
_entity.pdbx_description
1 polymer ?
#
loop_
_entity_poly.entity_id
_entity_poly.type
_entity_poly.pdbx_seq_one_letter_code
_entity_poly.pdbx_strand_id
1 'polypeptide(L)'
;MRDNIFTHDVKPVKMYREIMNKDGSTSFEQIHGFHAVERASRNDLRDNGEVVYVHPSSYYPIQLEKLEEIAYELEGFGYKITGSGELKDNRLAFIELENDDLPNLKFDGTELNPKMWIGTSHDGSVALKSTIKVVDTWCKNTFMLNSASDILFKAKHTRNSTYRIQDYQNQLRIAGESIMEYYDIVNRLQDTKWYQSKNRKEFANVLGATMKPRKRKKDGKEFWTESMYSGKHANQLVDLDWAYNNSPGQVERGDTAWRWFSAVTYWADHMISDREIESGSNILNGTRARQKAKAFDIAKSYIVG
;
A
#
# COMPACT_ATOMS: atom_id res chain seq x y z
N MET A 1 -8.52 -16.79 -26.85
CA MET A 1 -8.02 -15.42 -26.60
C MET A 1 -8.29 -15.19 -25.15
N ARG A 2 -7.29 -14.82 -24.35
CA ARG A 2 -7.52 -14.50 -22.92
C ARG A 2 -8.22 -13.15 -22.85
N ASP A 3 -9.15 -12.98 -21.91
CA ASP A 3 -9.84 -11.71 -21.70
C ASP A 3 -8.88 -10.69 -21.11
N ASN A 4 -8.98 -9.43 -21.52
CA ASN A 4 -8.19 -8.35 -20.95
C ASN A 4 -8.65 -8.09 -19.51
N ILE A 5 -7.73 -8.00 -18.57
CA ILE A 5 -8.01 -7.65 -17.17
C ILE A 5 -8.35 -6.15 -17.07
N PHE A 6 -7.64 -5.32 -17.84
CA PHE A 6 -7.89 -3.88 -17.94
C PHE A 6 -8.50 -3.50 -19.28
N THR A 7 -9.44 -2.59 -19.27
CA THR A 7 -10.18 -2.15 -20.48
C THR A 7 -9.52 -0.99 -21.22
N HIS A 8 -8.37 -0.53 -20.77
CA HIS A 8 -7.65 0.62 -21.32
C HIS A 8 -6.14 0.41 -21.32
N ASP A 9 -5.44 1.26 -22.06
CA ASP A 9 -3.99 1.38 -22.09
C ASP A 9 -3.54 2.73 -21.56
N VAL A 10 -2.27 2.81 -21.20
CA VAL A 10 -1.61 4.06 -20.84
C VAL A 10 -0.46 4.32 -21.80
N LYS A 11 -0.35 5.53 -22.34
CA LYS A 11 0.69 5.89 -23.30
C LYS A 11 1.24 7.29 -23.02
N PRO A 12 2.53 7.52 -23.31
CA PRO A 12 3.08 8.87 -23.28
C PRO A 12 2.62 9.63 -24.55
N VAL A 13 2.09 10.83 -24.35
CA VAL A 13 1.68 11.73 -25.41
C VAL A 13 2.43 13.06 -25.33
N LYS A 14 2.70 13.66 -26.49
CA LYS A 14 3.36 14.96 -26.55
C LYS A 14 2.44 16.05 -26.01
N MET A 15 3.03 16.99 -25.29
CA MET A 15 2.32 18.16 -24.78
C MET A 15 2.57 19.37 -25.69
N TYR A 16 1.54 20.19 -25.84
CA TYR A 16 1.60 21.44 -26.58
C TYR A 16 1.00 22.57 -25.73
N ARG A 17 1.55 23.76 -25.85
CA ARG A 17 0.94 24.98 -25.33
C ARG A 17 0.34 25.77 -26.48
N GLU A 18 -0.80 26.35 -26.22
CA GLU A 18 -1.45 27.28 -27.11
C GLU A 18 -0.78 28.66 -27.00
N ILE A 19 -0.47 29.28 -28.13
CA ILE A 19 0.11 30.61 -28.22
C ILE A 19 -0.81 31.48 -29.08
N MET A 20 -1.30 32.57 -28.50
CA MET A 20 -2.03 33.58 -29.24
C MET A 20 -1.01 34.53 -29.93
N ASN A 21 -1.01 34.56 -31.22
CA ASN A 21 -0.17 35.39 -32.03
C ASN A 21 -0.65 36.86 -32.05
N LYS A 22 0.22 37.78 -32.43
CA LYS A 22 -0.10 39.23 -32.49
C LYS A 22 -1.21 39.58 -33.50
N ASP A 23 -1.43 38.73 -34.48
CA ASP A 23 -2.48 38.88 -35.51
C ASP A 23 -3.82 38.26 -35.07
N GLY A 24 -3.93 37.74 -33.82
CA GLY A 24 -5.10 37.11 -33.29
C GLY A 24 -5.25 35.62 -33.68
N SER A 25 -4.33 35.05 -34.45
CA SER A 25 -4.31 33.63 -34.76
C SER A 25 -3.76 32.82 -33.60
N THR A 26 -4.13 31.54 -33.54
CA THR A 26 -3.62 30.58 -32.55
C THR A 26 -2.61 29.63 -33.17
N SER A 27 -1.48 29.45 -32.51
CA SER A 27 -0.51 28.41 -32.86
C SER A 27 -0.23 27.51 -31.69
N PHE A 28 0.32 26.31 -31.95
CA PHE A 28 0.65 25.32 -30.92
C PHE A 28 2.15 25.06 -30.92
N GLU A 29 2.79 25.22 -29.77
CA GLU A 29 4.20 24.95 -29.60
C GLU A 29 4.38 23.72 -28.69
N GLN A 30 5.21 22.76 -29.13
CA GLN A 30 5.51 21.57 -28.33
C GLN A 30 6.28 21.95 -27.05
N ILE A 31 5.82 21.45 -25.90
CA ILE A 31 6.53 21.53 -24.64
C ILE A 31 7.59 20.43 -24.63
N HIS A 32 8.86 20.80 -24.71
CA HIS A 32 9.98 19.87 -24.68
C HIS A 32 10.35 19.49 -23.25
N GLY A 33 10.90 18.27 -23.08
CA GLY A 33 11.37 17.78 -21.78
C GLY A 33 10.29 17.14 -20.91
N PHE A 34 9.02 17.21 -21.33
CA PHE A 34 7.89 16.62 -20.65
C PHE A 34 6.96 15.88 -21.62
N HIS A 35 6.21 14.92 -21.10
CA HIS A 35 5.06 14.30 -21.78
C HIS A 35 3.92 14.08 -20.77
N ALA A 36 2.71 14.03 -21.28
CA ALA A 36 1.55 13.56 -20.51
C ALA A 36 1.44 12.04 -20.61
N VAL A 37 0.96 11.40 -19.56
CA VAL A 37 0.52 10.01 -19.60
C VAL A 37 -0.98 10.03 -19.79
N GLU A 38 -1.44 9.50 -20.91
CA GLU A 38 -2.84 9.42 -21.31
C GLU A 38 -3.34 7.99 -21.10
N ARG A 39 -4.54 7.88 -20.52
CA ARG A 39 -5.30 6.64 -20.39
C ARG A 39 -6.40 6.64 -21.42
N ALA A 40 -6.43 5.66 -22.31
CA ALA A 40 -7.41 5.54 -23.38
C ALA A 40 -8.03 4.15 -23.39
N SER A 41 -9.31 4.05 -23.74
CA SER A 41 -10.01 2.78 -23.87
C SER A 41 -9.40 1.92 -24.97
N ARG A 42 -9.22 0.64 -24.71
CA ARG A 42 -8.80 -0.36 -25.71
C ARG A 42 -9.93 -0.68 -26.72
N ASN A 43 -11.17 -0.48 -26.29
CA ASN A 43 -12.36 -0.90 -27.03
C ASN A 43 -13.02 0.26 -27.79
N ASP A 44 -12.67 1.50 -27.49
CA ASP A 44 -13.20 2.68 -28.19
C ASP A 44 -12.07 3.52 -28.81
N LEU A 45 -11.86 3.34 -30.10
CA LEU A 45 -10.88 4.10 -30.87
C LEU A 45 -11.18 5.60 -30.96
N ARG A 46 -12.37 6.05 -30.55
CA ARG A 46 -12.78 7.45 -30.51
C ARG A 46 -12.54 8.10 -29.16
N ASP A 47 -12.14 7.30 -28.17
CA ASP A 47 -11.79 7.80 -26.86
C ASP A 47 -10.56 8.71 -26.99
N ASN A 48 -10.74 9.98 -26.71
CA ASN A 48 -9.65 10.98 -26.74
C ASN A 48 -8.65 10.78 -25.61
N GLY A 49 -8.92 9.82 -24.71
CA GLY A 49 -8.09 9.55 -23.56
C GLY A 49 -8.18 10.62 -22.47
N GLU A 50 -7.81 10.23 -21.28
CA GLU A 50 -7.70 11.11 -20.12
C GLU A 50 -6.23 11.27 -19.72
N VAL A 51 -5.78 12.51 -19.51
CA VAL A 51 -4.44 12.77 -18.98
C VAL A 51 -4.45 12.48 -17.48
N VAL A 52 -3.79 11.38 -17.09
CA VAL A 52 -3.69 10.96 -15.68
C VAL A 52 -2.50 11.58 -14.94
N TYR A 53 -1.42 11.92 -15.68
CA TYR A 53 -0.25 12.57 -15.08
C TYR A 53 0.69 13.22 -16.13
N VAL A 54 1.60 14.07 -15.66
CA VAL A 54 2.64 14.70 -16.48
C VAL A 54 4.01 14.37 -15.91
N HIS A 55 4.90 13.85 -16.75
CA HIS A 55 6.24 13.42 -16.37
C HIS A 55 7.35 14.05 -17.19
N PRO A 56 8.59 14.07 -16.68
CA PRO A 56 9.77 14.29 -17.52
C PRO A 56 9.85 13.25 -18.64
N SER A 57 10.39 13.63 -19.80
CA SER A 57 10.47 12.76 -20.99
C SER A 57 11.32 11.49 -20.80
N SER A 58 12.10 11.41 -19.72
CA SER A 58 12.86 10.22 -19.32
C SER A 58 12.01 9.14 -18.65
N TYR A 59 10.82 9.48 -18.16
CA TYR A 59 9.87 8.52 -17.59
C TYR A 59 9.18 7.76 -18.72
N TYR A 60 9.07 6.44 -18.57
CA TYR A 60 8.35 5.58 -19.51
C TYR A 60 7.33 4.73 -18.76
N PRO A 61 6.03 4.97 -18.94
CA PRO A 61 4.99 4.22 -18.21
C PRO A 61 5.05 2.74 -18.60
N ILE A 62 4.93 1.87 -17.62
CA ILE A 62 4.77 0.44 -17.85
C ILE A 62 3.33 0.22 -18.26
N GLN A 63 3.14 -0.44 -19.40
CA GLN A 63 1.82 -0.70 -19.97
C GLN A 63 1.05 -1.69 -19.09
N LEU A 64 -0.27 -1.55 -19.01
CA LEU A 64 -1.14 -2.46 -18.27
C LEU A 64 -1.12 -3.86 -18.85
N GLU A 65 -0.99 -3.99 -20.19
CA GLU A 65 -0.78 -5.25 -20.88
C GLU A 65 0.42 -6.02 -20.28
N LYS A 66 1.50 -5.33 -19.89
CA LYS A 66 2.64 -5.98 -19.26
C LYS A 66 2.34 -6.51 -17.87
N LEU A 67 1.47 -5.81 -17.12
CA LEU A 67 0.99 -6.29 -15.83
C LEU A 67 0.15 -7.56 -16.00
N GLU A 68 -0.71 -7.58 -17.02
CA GLU A 68 -1.53 -8.75 -17.41
C GLU A 68 -0.67 -9.94 -17.84
N GLU A 69 0.33 -9.72 -18.71
CA GLU A 69 1.26 -10.78 -19.14
C GLU A 69 1.91 -11.46 -17.93
N ILE A 70 2.39 -10.67 -16.98
CA ILE A 70 3.01 -11.17 -15.74
C ILE A 70 2.03 -12.04 -14.95
N ALA A 71 0.79 -11.57 -14.77
CA ALA A 71 -0.23 -12.31 -14.05
C ALA A 71 -0.55 -13.64 -14.75
N TYR A 72 -0.68 -13.63 -16.08
CA TYR A 72 -0.94 -14.84 -16.86
C TYR A 72 0.24 -15.83 -16.92
N GLU A 73 1.48 -15.33 -16.88
CA GLU A 73 2.63 -16.22 -16.73
C GLU A 73 2.59 -16.95 -15.37
N LEU A 74 2.17 -16.25 -14.32
CA LEU A 74 2.04 -16.83 -12.97
C LEU A 74 0.93 -17.89 -12.89
N GLU A 75 -0.13 -17.80 -13.67
CA GLU A 75 -1.13 -18.89 -13.77
C GLU A 75 -0.49 -20.21 -14.18
N GLY A 76 0.54 -20.18 -15.03
CA GLY A 76 1.32 -21.37 -15.40
C GLY A 76 2.08 -22.01 -14.23
N PHE A 77 2.22 -21.32 -13.11
CA PHE A 77 2.84 -21.78 -11.85
C PHE A 77 1.83 -22.02 -10.73
N GLY A 78 0.54 -22.22 -11.08
CA GLY A 78 -0.51 -22.53 -10.10
C GLY A 78 -1.14 -21.35 -9.41
N TYR A 79 -0.79 -20.12 -9.79
CA TYR A 79 -1.48 -18.92 -9.28
C TYR A 79 -2.84 -18.74 -9.98
N LYS A 80 -3.80 -18.16 -9.26
CA LYS A 80 -5.13 -17.79 -9.76
C LYS A 80 -5.32 -16.29 -9.54
N ILE A 81 -5.74 -15.56 -10.56
CA ILE A 81 -6.11 -14.16 -10.44
C ILE A 81 -7.39 -14.06 -9.60
N THR A 82 -7.33 -13.40 -8.46
CA THR A 82 -8.47 -13.26 -7.53
C THR A 82 -8.98 -11.83 -7.41
N GLY A 83 -8.26 -10.88 -7.95
CA GLY A 83 -8.67 -9.48 -7.96
C GLY A 83 -7.78 -8.62 -8.84
N SER A 84 -8.34 -7.52 -9.27
CA SER A 84 -7.63 -6.46 -9.98
C SER A 84 -8.32 -5.14 -9.73
N GLY A 85 -7.63 -4.05 -9.94
CA GLY A 85 -8.23 -2.74 -9.80
C GLY A 85 -7.26 -1.60 -10.00
N GLU A 86 -7.82 -0.41 -9.87
CA GLU A 86 -7.11 0.85 -9.94
C GLU A 86 -7.41 1.71 -8.72
N LEU A 87 -6.42 2.44 -8.28
CA LEU A 87 -6.47 3.33 -7.12
C LEU A 87 -5.91 4.70 -7.51
N LYS A 88 -6.09 5.71 -6.65
CA LYS A 88 -5.58 7.07 -6.84
C LYS A 88 -6.05 7.71 -8.15
N ASP A 89 -7.33 7.71 -8.42
CA ASP A 89 -7.89 8.24 -9.67
C ASP A 89 -7.19 7.59 -10.88
N ASN A 90 -7.16 6.27 -10.92
CA ASN A 90 -6.59 5.47 -12.01
C ASN A 90 -5.06 5.63 -12.20
N ARG A 91 -4.35 6.16 -11.20
CA ARG A 91 -2.89 6.34 -11.27
C ARG A 91 -2.09 5.13 -10.81
N LEU A 92 -2.73 4.19 -10.11
CA LEU A 92 -2.12 2.95 -9.64
C LEU A 92 -2.98 1.77 -10.07
N ALA A 93 -2.41 0.85 -10.81
CA ALA A 93 -3.06 -0.40 -11.21
C ALA A 93 -2.43 -1.60 -10.48
N PHE A 94 -3.26 -2.60 -10.14
CA PHE A 94 -2.78 -3.81 -9.48
C PHE A 94 -3.57 -5.05 -9.88
N ILE A 95 -2.93 -6.22 -9.69
CA ILE A 95 -3.53 -7.55 -9.79
C ILE A 95 -3.17 -8.32 -8.52
N GLU A 96 -4.14 -9.04 -7.96
CA GLU A 96 -3.96 -9.96 -6.83
C GLU A 96 -4.09 -11.39 -7.32
N LEU A 97 -3.19 -12.25 -6.83
CA LEU A 97 -3.16 -13.66 -7.18
C LEU A 97 -3.07 -14.50 -5.90
N GLU A 98 -3.75 -15.64 -5.91
CA GLU A 98 -3.65 -16.68 -4.89
C GLU A 98 -2.98 -17.92 -5.47
N ASN A 99 -2.33 -18.68 -4.60
CA ASN A 99 -1.81 -20.00 -4.94
C ASN A 99 -2.12 -20.95 -3.79
N ASP A 100 -2.83 -22.03 -4.08
CA ASP A 100 -3.27 -23.01 -3.09
C ASP A 100 -2.09 -23.77 -2.43
N ASP A 101 -0.90 -23.75 -3.07
CA ASP A 101 0.32 -24.35 -2.54
C ASP A 101 1.02 -23.45 -1.49
N LEU A 102 0.62 -22.18 -1.36
CA LEU A 102 1.14 -21.31 -0.32
C LEU A 102 0.49 -21.64 1.02
N PRO A 103 1.27 -21.80 2.09
CA PRO A 103 0.76 -22.20 3.36
C PRO A 103 -0.12 -21.12 4.00
N ASN A 104 -1.31 -21.49 4.44
CA ASN A 104 -2.15 -20.66 5.30
C ASN A 104 -1.77 -20.90 6.76
N LEU A 105 -1.79 -19.86 7.58
CA LEU A 105 -1.60 -19.96 9.01
C LEU A 105 -2.95 -19.83 9.73
N LYS A 106 -3.30 -20.82 10.59
CA LYS A 106 -4.52 -20.81 11.39
C LYS A 106 -4.22 -21.08 12.85
N PHE A 107 -4.71 -20.21 13.72
CA PHE A 107 -4.74 -20.40 15.17
C PHE A 107 -5.84 -19.52 15.78
N ASP A 108 -6.07 -19.62 17.08
CA ASP A 108 -7.18 -18.94 17.75
C ASP A 108 -7.26 -17.44 17.40
N GLY A 109 -8.42 -17.01 16.87
CA GLY A 109 -8.67 -15.64 16.45
C GLY A 109 -7.86 -15.18 15.23
N THR A 110 -7.19 -16.08 14.51
CA THR A 110 -6.36 -15.72 13.37
C THR A 110 -6.44 -16.77 12.27
N GLU A 111 -6.66 -16.31 11.06
CA GLU A 111 -6.47 -17.09 9.83
C GLU A 111 -5.82 -16.16 8.79
N LEU A 112 -4.56 -16.43 8.46
CA LEU A 112 -3.76 -15.63 7.54
C LEU A 112 -3.69 -16.31 6.18
N ASN A 113 -4.11 -15.59 5.15
CA ASN A 113 -4.08 -16.02 3.75
C ASN A 113 -3.08 -15.15 2.97
N PRO A 114 -1.98 -15.72 2.47
CA PRO A 114 -1.01 -15.00 1.66
C PRO A 114 -1.51 -14.87 0.23
N LYS A 115 -1.41 -13.66 -0.33
CA LYS A 115 -1.68 -13.35 -1.72
C LYS A 115 -0.47 -12.69 -2.35
N MET A 116 -0.20 -12.98 -3.59
CA MET A 116 0.75 -12.17 -4.36
C MET A 116 0.02 -10.92 -4.85
N TRP A 117 0.67 -9.79 -4.70
CA TRP A 117 0.21 -8.51 -5.21
C TRP A 117 1.22 -7.99 -6.23
N ILE A 118 0.76 -7.67 -7.43
CA ILE A 118 1.57 -7.06 -8.48
C ILE A 118 0.94 -5.73 -8.83
N GLY A 119 1.74 -4.67 -8.88
CA GLY A 119 1.20 -3.37 -9.21
C GLY A 119 2.23 -2.38 -9.71
N THR A 120 1.73 -1.36 -10.36
CA THR A 120 2.50 -0.25 -10.94
C THR A 120 1.72 1.05 -10.83
N SER A 121 2.40 2.19 -10.89
CA SER A 121 1.71 3.47 -10.97
C SER A 121 2.07 4.23 -12.23
N HIS A 122 1.13 5.06 -12.68
CA HIS A 122 1.31 5.93 -13.85
C HIS A 122 1.81 7.32 -13.45
N ASP A 123 1.78 7.64 -12.15
CA ASP A 123 2.28 8.89 -11.56
C ASP A 123 3.73 8.78 -11.03
N GLY A 124 4.41 7.66 -11.26
CA GLY A 124 5.76 7.41 -10.79
C GLY A 124 5.89 7.18 -9.28
N SER A 125 4.79 7.18 -8.52
CA SER A 125 4.81 6.98 -7.06
C SER A 125 5.17 5.56 -6.65
N VAL A 126 4.90 4.58 -7.51
CA VAL A 126 5.18 3.16 -7.30
C VAL A 126 5.81 2.57 -8.55
N ALA A 127 7.02 2.02 -8.42
CA ALA A 127 7.62 1.21 -9.48
C ALA A 127 6.77 -0.04 -9.75
N LEU A 128 6.87 -0.64 -10.93
CA LEU A 128 6.34 -1.99 -11.12
C LEU A 128 6.99 -2.90 -10.09
N LYS A 129 6.21 -3.53 -9.25
CA LYS A 129 6.70 -4.46 -8.22
C LYS A 129 5.70 -5.57 -7.94
N SER A 130 6.24 -6.70 -7.50
CA SER A 130 5.50 -7.78 -6.89
C SER A 130 5.91 -7.92 -5.42
N THR A 131 4.94 -8.19 -4.56
CA THR A 131 5.16 -8.41 -3.13
C THR A 131 4.07 -9.31 -2.57
N ILE A 132 4.27 -9.83 -1.37
CA ILE A 132 3.26 -10.61 -0.68
C ILE A 132 2.36 -9.69 0.15
N LYS A 133 1.07 -9.89 -0.01
CA LYS A 133 0.02 -9.33 0.81
C LYS A 133 -0.54 -10.46 1.69
N VAL A 134 -0.48 -10.32 2.98
CA VAL A 134 -1.12 -11.26 3.91
C VAL A 134 -2.44 -10.66 4.38
N VAL A 135 -3.50 -11.44 4.25
CA VAL A 135 -4.86 -11.06 4.66
C VAL A 135 -5.25 -11.89 5.87
N ASP A 136 -5.59 -11.22 6.96
CA ASP A 136 -6.26 -11.85 8.10
C ASP A 136 -7.75 -11.98 7.78
N THR A 137 -8.23 -13.19 7.57
CA THR A 137 -9.60 -13.43 7.07
C THR A 137 -10.68 -13.12 8.11
N TRP A 138 -10.36 -13.12 9.42
CA TRP A 138 -11.30 -12.82 10.50
C TRP A 138 -11.65 -11.33 10.56
N CYS A 139 -10.66 -10.47 10.47
CA CYS A 139 -10.85 -9.02 10.56
C CYS A 139 -10.62 -8.30 9.23
N LYS A 140 -10.31 -9.04 8.15
CA LYS A 140 -9.97 -8.50 6.81
C LYS A 140 -8.82 -7.49 6.83
N ASN A 141 -7.98 -7.52 7.85
CA ASN A 141 -6.77 -6.72 7.91
C ASN A 141 -5.79 -7.17 6.83
N THR A 142 -5.10 -6.21 6.26
CA THR A 142 -4.09 -6.48 5.24
C THR A 142 -2.71 -6.03 5.70
N PHE A 143 -1.69 -6.86 5.46
CA PHE A 143 -0.31 -6.49 5.70
C PHE A 143 0.53 -6.80 4.46
N MET A 144 1.24 -5.78 3.97
CA MET A 144 2.16 -5.93 2.84
C MET A 144 3.55 -6.20 3.38
N LEU A 145 4.16 -7.31 2.97
CA LEU A 145 5.56 -7.57 3.24
C LEU A 145 6.38 -6.66 2.31
N ASN A 146 6.95 -5.61 2.89
CA ASN A 146 7.60 -4.54 2.11
C ASN A 146 9.07 -4.33 2.49
N SER A 147 9.68 -5.22 3.25
CA SER A 147 11.14 -5.17 3.44
C SER A 147 11.84 -5.38 2.09
N ALA A 148 13.10 -5.02 1.98
CA ALA A 148 13.84 -5.20 0.73
C ALA A 148 13.93 -6.69 0.31
N SER A 149 13.87 -7.61 1.29
CA SER A 149 13.81 -9.05 1.10
C SER A 149 12.45 -9.56 0.62
N ASP A 150 11.36 -8.86 0.95
CA ASP A 150 9.99 -9.29 0.64
C ASP A 150 9.49 -8.77 -0.71
N ILE A 151 10.24 -7.86 -1.34
CA ILE A 151 9.93 -7.39 -2.69
C ILE A 151 10.44 -8.43 -3.66
N LEU A 152 9.54 -9.26 -4.17
CA LEU A 152 9.85 -10.33 -5.09
C LEU A 152 10.44 -9.82 -6.40
N PHE A 153 9.99 -8.65 -6.81
CA PHE A 153 10.38 -8.08 -8.09
C PHE A 153 10.13 -6.57 -8.09
N LYS A 154 11.05 -5.81 -8.70
CA LYS A 154 10.90 -4.36 -8.85
C LYS A 154 11.56 -3.86 -10.13
N ALA A 155 10.80 -3.16 -10.97
CA ALA A 155 11.31 -2.50 -12.16
C ALA A 155 10.97 -1.00 -12.17
N LYS A 156 11.94 -0.18 -12.56
CA LYS A 156 11.73 1.27 -12.72
C LYS A 156 11.00 1.57 -14.03
N HIS A 157 10.30 2.69 -14.09
CA HIS A 157 9.64 3.21 -15.30
C HIS A 157 10.66 3.79 -16.30
N THR A 158 11.39 2.90 -16.97
CA THR A 158 12.40 3.28 -18.00
C THR A 158 12.21 2.41 -19.24
N ARG A 159 12.67 2.88 -20.40
CA ARG A 159 12.58 2.14 -21.67
C ARG A 159 13.11 0.70 -21.58
N ASN A 160 14.08 0.43 -20.73
CA ASN A 160 14.75 -0.87 -20.60
C ASN A 160 14.22 -1.70 -19.42
N SER A 161 13.10 -1.31 -18.81
CA SER A 161 12.55 -2.01 -17.63
C SER A 161 12.05 -3.43 -17.93
N THR A 162 11.70 -3.73 -19.18
CA THR A 162 11.19 -5.02 -19.62
C THR A 162 12.20 -6.19 -19.47
N TYR A 163 13.52 -5.91 -19.42
CA TYR A 163 14.55 -6.95 -19.37
C TYR A 163 14.77 -7.56 -17.97
N ARG A 164 14.24 -6.97 -16.90
CA ARG A 164 14.44 -7.44 -15.52
C ARG A 164 13.33 -8.36 -15.00
N ILE A 165 12.33 -8.64 -15.80
CA ILE A 165 11.17 -9.45 -15.42
C ILE A 165 11.45 -10.97 -15.58
N GLN A 166 12.56 -11.36 -16.19
CA GLN A 166 12.85 -12.75 -16.58
C GLN A 166 13.30 -13.69 -15.46
N ASP A 167 13.47 -13.22 -14.21
CA ASP A 167 13.97 -14.06 -13.09
C ASP A 167 12.86 -14.51 -12.12
N TYR A 168 11.72 -14.87 -12.68
CA TYR A 168 10.51 -15.19 -11.91
C TYR A 168 10.60 -16.42 -11.02
N GLN A 169 11.21 -17.49 -11.50
CA GLN A 169 11.24 -18.77 -10.78
C GLN A 169 11.99 -18.67 -9.44
N ASN A 170 13.06 -17.91 -9.44
CA ASN A 170 13.84 -17.66 -8.22
C ASN A 170 13.06 -16.82 -7.20
N GLN A 171 12.20 -15.94 -7.70
CA GLN A 171 11.40 -15.03 -6.86
C GLN A 171 10.22 -15.73 -6.20
N LEU A 172 9.62 -16.73 -6.85
CA LEU A 172 8.56 -17.54 -6.24
C LEU A 172 9.06 -18.35 -5.05
N ARG A 173 10.30 -18.87 -5.12
CA ARG A 173 10.93 -19.52 -3.98
C ARG A 173 11.15 -18.55 -2.82
N ILE A 174 11.65 -17.35 -3.11
CA ILE A 174 11.84 -16.27 -2.12
C ILE A 174 10.51 -15.88 -1.49
N ALA A 175 9.41 -15.84 -2.25
CA ALA A 175 8.08 -15.58 -1.73
C ALA A 175 7.67 -16.59 -0.65
N GLY A 176 7.85 -17.87 -0.92
CA GLY A 176 7.54 -18.93 0.05
C GLY A 176 8.36 -18.79 1.33
N GLU A 177 9.66 -18.52 1.20
CA GLU A 177 10.56 -18.30 2.34
C GLU A 177 10.12 -17.07 3.18
N SER A 178 9.79 -15.95 2.54
CA SER A 178 9.32 -14.73 3.21
C SER A 178 7.99 -14.95 3.94
N ILE A 179 7.07 -15.74 3.38
CA ILE A 179 5.81 -16.10 4.03
C ILE A 179 6.08 -16.93 5.29
N MET A 180 6.95 -17.92 5.20
CA MET A 180 7.27 -18.78 6.33
C MET A 180 7.97 -18.00 7.45
N GLU A 181 8.90 -17.11 7.12
CA GLU A 181 9.52 -16.21 8.09
C GLU A 181 8.49 -15.31 8.77
N TYR A 182 7.56 -14.73 8.00
CA TYR A 182 6.48 -13.93 8.57
C TYR A 182 5.61 -14.74 9.52
N TYR A 183 5.26 -15.98 9.18
CA TYR A 183 4.45 -16.85 10.05
C TYR A 183 5.19 -17.25 11.33
N ASP A 184 6.50 -17.49 11.26
CA ASP A 184 7.30 -17.72 12.48
C ASP A 184 7.24 -16.49 13.41
N ILE A 185 7.38 -15.29 12.85
CA ILE A 185 7.26 -14.06 13.63
C ILE A 185 5.85 -13.92 14.23
N VAL A 186 4.80 -14.19 13.46
CA VAL A 186 3.41 -14.12 13.95
C VAL A 186 3.16 -15.10 15.10
N ASN A 187 3.63 -16.36 14.98
CA ASN A 187 3.54 -17.35 16.06
C ASN A 187 4.25 -16.84 17.32
N ARG A 188 5.47 -16.31 17.19
CA ARG A 188 6.21 -15.76 18.33
C ARG A 188 5.52 -14.54 18.94
N LEU A 189 4.88 -13.70 18.13
CA LEU A 189 4.07 -12.56 18.61
C LEU A 189 2.83 -13.03 19.38
N GLN A 190 2.23 -14.16 18.96
CA GLN A 190 1.11 -14.78 19.67
C GLN A 190 1.54 -15.32 21.05
N ASP A 191 2.74 -15.85 21.15
CA ASP A 191 3.32 -16.33 22.41
C ASP A 191 3.86 -15.20 23.30
N THR A 192 4.08 -14.01 22.73
CA THR A 192 4.64 -12.87 23.44
C THR A 192 3.57 -12.13 24.23
N LYS A 193 3.66 -12.16 25.57
CA LYS A 193 2.74 -11.45 26.45
C LYS A 193 2.81 -9.95 26.27
N TRP A 194 1.65 -9.33 26.09
CA TRP A 194 1.50 -7.89 25.97
C TRP A 194 0.74 -7.30 27.16
N TYR A 195 1.24 -6.18 27.70
CA TYR A 195 0.60 -5.48 28.81
C TYR A 195 -0.14 -4.25 28.28
N GLN A 196 -1.45 -4.19 28.47
CA GLN A 196 -2.31 -3.09 28.01
C GLN A 196 -1.82 -1.70 28.49
N SER A 197 -1.13 -1.63 29.62
CA SER A 197 -0.52 -0.39 30.12
C SER A 197 0.51 0.22 29.16
N LYS A 198 1.05 -0.56 28.22
CA LYS A 198 1.95 -0.10 27.17
C LYS A 198 1.23 0.51 25.96
N ASN A 199 -0.07 0.22 25.76
CA ASN A 199 -0.81 0.59 24.54
C ASN A 199 -0.63 2.05 24.20
N ARG A 200 -0.93 2.96 25.12
CA ARG A 200 -0.91 4.40 24.85
C ARG A 200 0.46 4.90 24.41
N LYS A 201 1.52 4.39 25.00
CA LYS A 201 2.91 4.75 24.65
C LYS A 201 3.26 4.25 23.27
N GLU A 202 2.98 2.98 22.98
CA GLU A 202 3.38 2.36 21.72
C GLU A 202 2.48 2.80 20.55
N PHE A 203 1.19 3.06 20.77
CA PHE A 203 0.34 3.70 19.78
C PHE A 203 0.81 5.11 19.44
N ALA A 204 1.19 5.91 20.46
CA ALA A 204 1.78 7.23 20.22
C ALA A 204 3.08 7.14 19.42
N ASN A 205 3.90 6.12 19.70
CA ASN A 205 5.12 5.84 18.93
C ASN A 205 4.80 5.52 17.46
N VAL A 206 3.84 4.64 17.18
CA VAL A 206 3.38 4.34 15.81
C VAL A 206 2.97 5.61 15.07
N LEU A 207 2.19 6.46 15.71
CA LEU A 207 1.70 7.73 15.14
C LEU A 207 2.81 8.78 14.96
N GLY A 208 3.99 8.61 15.59
CA GLY A 208 4.99 9.66 15.72
C GLY A 208 4.48 10.85 16.56
N ALA A 209 3.55 10.57 17.48
CA ALA A 209 2.90 11.58 18.30
C ALA A 209 3.79 11.97 19.49
N THR A 210 3.98 13.26 19.67
CA THR A 210 4.70 13.82 20.82
C THR A 210 3.76 14.68 21.64
N MET A 211 3.88 14.58 22.97
CA MET A 211 3.20 15.51 23.87
C MET A 211 3.96 16.84 23.87
N LYS A 212 3.23 17.93 23.73
CA LYS A 212 3.78 19.29 23.79
C LYS A 212 2.95 20.14 24.75
N PRO A 213 3.58 20.96 25.59
CA PRO A 213 2.86 21.95 26.38
C PRO A 213 2.22 22.97 25.43
N ARG A 214 1.03 23.42 25.76
CA ARG A 214 0.33 24.46 24.99
C ARG A 214 0.33 25.76 25.75
N LYS A 215 0.67 26.84 25.06
CA LYS A 215 0.54 28.20 25.58
C LYS A 215 -0.93 28.62 25.51
N ARG A 216 -1.53 29.01 26.60
CA ARG A 216 -2.91 29.52 26.67
C ARG A 216 -2.93 30.90 27.32
N LYS A 217 -3.91 31.73 26.96
CA LYS A 217 -4.18 33.00 27.60
C LYS A 217 -5.46 32.86 28.42
N LYS A 218 -5.39 33.28 29.70
CA LYS A 218 -6.55 33.43 30.56
C LYS A 218 -6.38 34.75 31.32
N ASP A 219 -7.39 35.60 31.31
CA ASP A 219 -7.42 36.90 31.97
C ASP A 219 -6.19 37.78 31.62
N GLY A 220 -5.83 37.79 30.32
CA GLY A 220 -4.68 38.56 29.80
C GLY A 220 -3.30 37.95 30.11
N LYS A 221 -3.21 36.93 30.93
CA LYS A 221 -1.94 36.26 31.30
C LYS A 221 -1.71 35.01 30.48
N GLU A 222 -0.49 34.81 30.04
CA GLU A 222 -0.05 33.58 29.35
C GLU A 222 0.41 32.54 30.40
N PHE A 223 0.00 31.28 30.19
CA PHE A 223 0.47 30.16 30.99
C PHE A 223 0.65 28.91 30.11
N TRP A 224 1.52 28.01 30.51
CA TRP A 224 1.74 26.73 29.89
C TRP A 224 0.80 25.70 30.52
N THR A 225 0.11 24.95 29.67
CA THR A 225 -0.68 23.78 30.09
C THR A 225 0.25 22.57 30.22
N GLU A 226 -0.25 21.52 30.88
CA GLU A 226 0.41 20.20 30.82
C GLU A 226 0.63 19.76 29.39
N SER A 227 1.68 18.94 29.18
CA SER A 227 1.98 18.37 27.87
C SER A 227 0.83 17.48 27.38
N MET A 228 0.34 17.77 26.20
CA MET A 228 -0.81 17.08 25.57
C MET A 228 -0.48 16.66 24.14
N TYR A 229 -1.11 15.59 23.68
CA TYR A 229 -1.12 15.27 22.25
C TYR A 229 -1.92 16.31 21.47
N SER A 230 -1.60 16.47 20.18
CA SER A 230 -2.47 17.26 19.28
C SER A 230 -3.87 16.64 19.22
N GLY A 231 -4.91 17.45 18.94
CA GLY A 231 -6.27 16.94 18.84
C GLY A 231 -6.40 15.76 17.87
N LYS A 232 -5.72 15.84 16.71
CA LYS A 232 -5.67 14.74 15.74
C LYS A 232 -5.09 13.45 16.35
N HIS A 233 -3.94 13.54 16.99
CA HIS A 233 -3.31 12.35 17.58
C HIS A 233 -4.10 11.83 18.79
N ALA A 234 -4.74 12.71 19.57
CA ALA A 234 -5.58 12.29 20.68
C ALA A 234 -6.77 11.44 20.19
N ASN A 235 -7.45 11.86 19.11
CA ASN A 235 -8.52 11.09 18.50
C ASN A 235 -8.02 9.75 17.95
N GLN A 236 -6.91 9.74 17.24
CA GLN A 236 -6.32 8.51 16.72
C GLN A 236 -5.91 7.51 17.81
N LEU A 237 -5.47 8.02 18.99
CA LEU A 237 -5.20 7.16 20.14
C LEU A 237 -6.48 6.53 20.72
N VAL A 238 -7.58 7.27 20.73
CA VAL A 238 -8.90 6.72 21.12
C VAL A 238 -9.34 5.65 20.15
N ASP A 239 -9.20 5.89 18.84
CA ASP A 239 -9.54 4.92 17.80
C ASP A 239 -8.70 3.64 17.90
N LEU A 240 -7.41 3.76 18.18
CA LEU A 240 -6.51 2.61 18.38
C LEU A 240 -6.85 1.82 19.65
N ASP A 241 -7.18 2.49 20.75
CA ASP A 241 -7.64 1.84 21.98
C ASP A 241 -8.98 1.11 21.74
N TRP A 242 -9.88 1.72 20.97
CA TRP A 242 -11.12 1.07 20.56
C TRP A 242 -10.84 -0.18 19.71
N ALA A 243 -9.97 -0.07 18.71
CA ALA A 243 -9.60 -1.20 17.86
C ALA A 243 -8.99 -2.36 18.65
N TYR A 244 -8.13 -2.06 19.63
CA TYR A 244 -7.53 -3.07 20.52
C TYR A 244 -8.57 -3.85 21.31
N ASN A 245 -9.63 -3.19 21.75
CA ASN A 245 -10.64 -3.80 22.62
C ASN A 245 -11.81 -4.43 21.84
N ASN A 246 -12.13 -3.94 20.63
CA ASN A 246 -13.43 -4.23 19.99
C ASN A 246 -13.32 -4.77 18.56
N SER A 247 -12.15 -4.74 17.90
CA SER A 247 -12.09 -5.26 16.53
C SER A 247 -12.23 -6.80 16.50
N PRO A 248 -12.70 -7.38 15.39
CA PRO A 248 -12.95 -8.81 15.29
C PRO A 248 -11.71 -9.67 15.64
N GLY A 249 -11.90 -10.76 16.36
CA GLY A 249 -10.84 -11.70 16.73
C GLY A 249 -9.92 -11.23 17.85
N GLN A 250 -10.15 -10.07 18.47
CA GLN A 250 -9.23 -9.53 19.49
C GLN A 250 -9.30 -10.29 20.83
N VAL A 251 -10.48 -10.76 21.20
CA VAL A 251 -10.67 -11.51 22.45
C VAL A 251 -9.94 -12.86 22.35
N GLU A 252 -10.09 -13.53 21.23
CA GLU A 252 -9.50 -14.84 20.94
C GLU A 252 -7.97 -14.78 20.88
N ARG A 253 -7.41 -13.65 20.49
CA ARG A 253 -5.95 -13.40 20.46
C ARG A 253 -5.33 -13.23 21.85
N GLY A 254 -6.14 -13.08 22.89
CA GLY A 254 -5.65 -12.89 24.26
C GLY A 254 -4.80 -11.63 24.43
N ASP A 255 -4.05 -11.57 25.53
CA ASP A 255 -3.15 -10.45 25.83
C ASP A 255 -1.77 -10.67 25.20
N THR A 256 -1.70 -10.57 23.88
CA THR A 256 -0.50 -10.86 23.08
C THR A 256 -0.01 -9.68 22.27
N ALA A 257 1.28 -9.70 21.87
CA ALA A 257 1.84 -8.71 20.98
C ALA A 257 1.18 -8.77 19.59
N TRP A 258 0.70 -9.94 19.18
CA TRP A 258 -0.08 -10.10 17.96
C TRP A 258 -1.41 -9.34 18.02
N ARG A 259 -2.15 -9.45 19.15
CA ARG A 259 -3.37 -8.66 19.35
C ARG A 259 -3.12 -7.16 19.18
N TRP A 260 -2.05 -6.65 19.79
CA TRP A 260 -1.70 -5.23 19.70
C TRP A 260 -1.39 -4.82 18.25
N PHE A 261 -0.59 -5.59 17.54
CA PHE A 261 -0.29 -5.34 16.13
C PHE A 261 -1.55 -5.40 15.26
N SER A 262 -2.41 -6.41 15.47
CA SER A 262 -3.69 -6.56 14.76
C SER A 262 -4.62 -5.38 14.98
N ALA A 263 -4.63 -4.76 16.15
CA ALA A 263 -5.39 -3.54 16.42
C ALA A 263 -4.90 -2.36 15.56
N VAL A 264 -3.58 -2.21 15.39
CA VAL A 264 -3.02 -1.17 14.52
C VAL A 264 -3.36 -1.43 13.07
N THR A 265 -3.30 -2.67 12.61
CA THR A 265 -3.67 -3.01 11.23
C THR A 265 -5.15 -2.78 10.97
N TYR A 266 -6.02 -3.17 11.90
CA TYR A 266 -7.46 -2.90 11.82
C TYR A 266 -7.76 -1.39 11.75
N TRP A 267 -7.18 -0.62 12.64
CA TRP A 267 -7.32 0.84 12.63
C TRP A 267 -6.84 1.44 11.28
N ALA A 268 -5.73 0.96 10.76
CA ALA A 268 -5.17 1.46 9.52
C ALA A 268 -6.00 1.10 8.28
N ASP A 269 -6.71 -0.04 8.30
CA ASP A 269 -7.47 -0.53 7.15
C ASP A 269 -8.95 -0.17 7.19
N HIS A 270 -9.56 -0.07 8.39
CA HIS A 270 -11.01 0.08 8.54
C HIS A 270 -11.46 1.38 9.20
N MET A 271 -10.57 2.08 9.93
CA MET A 271 -10.89 3.35 10.59
C MET A 271 -10.20 4.52 9.86
N ILE A 272 -10.44 4.59 8.56
CA ILE A 272 -9.88 5.59 7.65
C ILE A 272 -10.99 6.30 6.88
N SER A 273 -10.70 7.49 6.37
CA SER A 273 -11.63 8.23 5.51
C SER A 273 -11.67 7.66 4.09
N ASP A 274 -12.78 7.86 3.38
CA ASP A 274 -12.92 7.48 1.97
C ASP A 274 -11.76 8.02 1.11
N ARG A 275 -11.35 9.27 1.32
CA ARG A 275 -10.22 9.88 0.65
C ARG A 275 -8.91 9.14 0.89
N GLU A 276 -8.68 8.58 2.09
CA GLU A 276 -7.48 7.78 2.38
C GLU A 276 -7.57 6.41 1.68
N ILE A 277 -8.77 5.82 1.57
CA ILE A 277 -9.01 4.58 0.80
C ILE A 277 -8.72 4.82 -0.67
N GLU A 278 -9.32 5.84 -1.28
CA GLU A 278 -9.14 6.22 -2.68
C GLU A 278 -7.67 6.51 -3.01
N SER A 279 -6.94 7.14 -2.08
CA SER A 279 -5.51 7.39 -2.24
C SER A 279 -4.63 6.15 -2.03
N GLY A 280 -5.17 5.02 -1.62
CA GLY A 280 -4.41 3.81 -1.29
C GLY A 280 -3.42 4.01 -0.14
N SER A 281 -3.73 4.89 0.82
CA SER A 281 -2.80 5.27 1.89
C SER A 281 -2.49 4.14 2.87
N ASN A 282 -3.35 3.14 2.95
CA ASN A 282 -3.21 1.92 3.75
C ASN A 282 -2.43 0.81 3.02
N ILE A 283 -2.08 1.02 1.74
CA ILE A 283 -1.38 0.07 0.87
C ILE A 283 -0.01 0.64 0.52
N LEU A 284 0.98 -0.21 0.29
CA LEU A 284 2.31 0.09 -0.23
C LEU A 284 3.10 1.16 0.54
N ASN A 285 3.03 2.43 0.16
CA ASN A 285 3.89 3.51 0.63
C ASN A 285 3.12 4.65 1.33
N GLY A 286 1.82 4.49 1.55
CA GLY A 286 0.98 5.50 2.22
C GLY A 286 1.32 5.66 3.72
N THR A 287 0.74 6.67 4.35
CA THR A 287 0.98 6.94 5.78
C THR A 287 0.54 5.76 6.64
N ARG A 288 -0.64 5.17 6.34
CA ARG A 288 -1.17 4.02 7.07
C ARG A 288 -0.30 2.78 6.87
N ALA A 289 0.17 2.52 5.65
CA ALA A 289 1.09 1.41 5.37
C ALA A 289 2.40 1.53 6.17
N ARG A 290 2.98 2.73 6.25
CA ARG A 290 4.18 2.98 7.07
C ARG A 290 3.92 2.82 8.57
N GLN A 291 2.74 3.19 9.04
CA GLN A 291 2.33 2.98 10.43
C GLN A 291 2.16 1.51 10.76
N LYS A 292 1.59 0.69 9.85
CA LYS A 292 1.55 -0.77 10.00
C LYS A 292 2.95 -1.38 10.06
N ALA A 293 3.84 -1.01 9.14
CA ALA A 293 5.22 -1.49 9.14
C ALA A 293 5.94 -1.13 10.45
N LYS A 294 5.82 0.11 10.91
CA LYS A 294 6.39 0.55 12.18
C LYS A 294 5.82 -0.21 13.39
N ALA A 295 4.50 -0.50 13.38
CA ALA A 295 3.88 -1.29 14.42
C ALA A 295 4.41 -2.73 14.43
N PHE A 296 4.64 -3.32 13.26
CA PHE A 296 5.25 -4.64 13.13
C PHE A 296 6.67 -4.67 13.73
N ASP A 297 7.49 -3.67 13.42
CA ASP A 297 8.84 -3.55 13.98
C ASP A 297 8.82 -3.37 15.50
N ILE A 298 7.89 -2.56 16.03
CA ILE A 298 7.70 -2.41 17.48
C ILE A 298 7.30 -3.75 18.09
N ALA A 299 6.29 -4.46 17.54
CA ALA A 299 5.86 -5.75 18.05
C ALA A 299 7.02 -6.76 18.05
N LYS A 300 7.77 -6.85 16.95
CA LYS A 300 8.96 -7.71 16.84
C LYS A 300 10.01 -7.43 17.92
N SER A 301 10.19 -6.18 18.32
CA SER A 301 11.17 -5.83 19.34
C SER A 301 10.86 -6.43 20.74
N TYR A 302 9.64 -6.89 20.95
CA TYR A 302 9.23 -7.56 22.18
C TYR A 302 9.42 -9.09 22.15
N ILE A 303 9.70 -9.67 20.97
CA ILE A 303 9.96 -11.12 20.84
C ILE A 303 11.32 -11.50 21.46
N VAL A 304 12.25 -10.57 21.52
CA VAL A 304 13.67 -10.78 21.87
C VAL A 304 13.91 -10.40 23.33
N GLY A 305 13.03 -10.80 24.22
CA GLY A 305 13.18 -10.57 25.65
C GLY A 305 13.37 -11.87 26.40
#